data_d8702fc0a5ff46eef2dc01b5e9f0d966
#
_entry.id   d8702fc0a5ff46eef2dc01b5e9f0d966
#
_cell.length_a   1.000
_cell.length_b   1.000
_cell.length_c   1.000
_cell.angle_alpha   90.00
_cell.angle_beta   90.00
_cell.angle_gamma   90.00
#
_symmetry.space_group_name_H-M   'P 1'
#
loop_
_entity.id
_entity.type
_entity.pdbx_description
1 polymer ?
#
loop_
_entity_poly.entity_id
_entity_poly.type
_entity_poly.pdbx_seq_one_letter_code
_entity_poly.pdbx_strand_id
1 'polypeptide(L)'
;MQAVILAAGRGTRMVELTEAVPKPMLDVGGKPLLEYKLEALPEEVDEVIIIVGYLGSTIQKHFGGSFAGKRVLYVEQEDLNGTAGALWQARDILKDKFLIMMGDDIYMQEDVQACIAPGENWRLLVQGLPELYRAGRVELDAEGHIDRIIESSKEDETRREAGIASTNMYFLDTRLFTCPLIPKHEGSLEMGLPQTVVNAAHMLGVTFEPVFTDKWIQITAPKDLVYAAEILKKMEK
;
A
#
# COMPACT_ATOMS: atom_id res chain seq x y z
N MET A 1 14.49 10.50 2.56
CA MET A 1 13.86 9.22 2.99
C MET A 1 13.31 8.50 1.77
N GLN A 2 13.18 7.16 1.83
CA GLN A 2 12.69 6.35 0.71
C GLN A 2 11.22 5.98 0.87
N ALA A 3 10.50 5.89 -0.26
CA ALA A 3 9.18 5.27 -0.34
C ALA A 3 9.20 4.10 -1.31
N VAL A 4 8.46 3.04 -1.01
CA VAL A 4 8.26 1.88 -1.89
C VAL A 4 6.82 1.85 -2.33
N ILE A 5 6.56 1.73 -3.64
CA ILE A 5 5.22 1.58 -4.18
C ILE A 5 5.10 0.19 -4.82
N LEU A 6 4.18 -0.63 -4.32
CA LEU A 6 3.94 -1.97 -4.82
C LEU A 6 2.98 -1.92 -6.01
N ALA A 7 3.52 -2.01 -7.23
CA ALA A 7 2.79 -1.82 -8.48
C ALA A 7 2.91 -3.01 -9.47
N ALA A 8 3.34 -4.20 -8.98
CA ALA A 8 3.62 -5.36 -9.83
C ALA A 8 2.39 -6.20 -10.19
N GLY A 9 1.27 -6.03 -9.46
CA GLY A 9 0.08 -6.88 -9.56
C GLY A 9 -0.67 -6.78 -10.90
N ARG A 10 -1.32 -7.89 -11.32
CA ARG A 10 -2.11 -7.95 -12.58
C ARG A 10 -3.46 -7.24 -12.53
N GLY A 11 -3.96 -6.87 -11.33
CA GLY A 11 -5.27 -6.21 -11.23
C GLY A 11 -6.45 -7.08 -11.67
N THR A 12 -6.43 -8.39 -11.38
CA THR A 12 -7.36 -9.41 -11.89
C THR A 12 -8.85 -9.17 -11.63
N ARG A 13 -9.20 -8.26 -10.72
CA ARG A 13 -10.59 -7.86 -10.44
C ARG A 13 -11.14 -6.84 -11.45
N MET A 14 -10.29 -6.26 -12.28
CA MET A 14 -10.62 -5.21 -13.26
C MET A 14 -10.18 -5.63 -14.68
N VAL A 15 -10.32 -6.93 -15.01
CA VAL A 15 -9.76 -7.58 -16.20
C VAL A 15 -9.92 -6.75 -17.48
N GLU A 16 -11.14 -6.29 -17.77
CA GLU A 16 -11.44 -5.51 -18.99
C GLU A 16 -10.61 -4.22 -19.11
N LEU A 17 -10.27 -3.59 -17.98
CA LEU A 17 -9.49 -2.34 -17.95
C LEU A 17 -7.98 -2.60 -17.84
N THR A 18 -7.58 -3.77 -17.33
CA THR A 18 -6.17 -4.08 -17.03
C THR A 18 -5.49 -5.00 -18.03
N GLU A 19 -6.15 -5.36 -19.15
CA GLU A 19 -5.53 -6.15 -20.22
C GLU A 19 -4.39 -5.40 -20.92
N ALA A 20 -4.58 -4.12 -21.21
CA ALA A 20 -3.61 -3.29 -21.95
C ALA A 20 -2.89 -2.26 -21.07
N VAL A 21 -3.42 -1.97 -19.86
CA VAL A 21 -2.90 -0.96 -18.98
C VAL A 21 -2.80 -1.54 -17.56
N PRO A 22 -1.65 -1.49 -16.88
CA PRO A 22 -1.55 -2.00 -15.51
C PRO A 22 -2.41 -1.15 -14.57
N LYS A 23 -3.03 -1.77 -13.54
CA LYS A 23 -3.97 -1.09 -12.63
C LYS A 23 -3.45 0.26 -12.09
N PRO A 24 -2.18 0.41 -11.69
CA PRO A 24 -1.65 1.71 -11.24
C PRO A 24 -1.67 2.82 -12.30
N MET A 25 -1.84 2.47 -13.56
CA MET A 25 -1.90 3.41 -14.70
C MET A 25 -3.32 3.69 -15.19
N LEU A 26 -4.34 3.17 -14.51
CA LEU A 26 -5.74 3.50 -14.83
C LEU A 26 -6.01 4.98 -14.54
N ASP A 27 -6.74 5.60 -15.46
CA ASP A 27 -7.10 7.03 -15.36
C ASP A 27 -8.11 7.30 -14.24
N VAL A 28 -7.83 8.31 -13.45
CA VAL A 28 -8.76 8.88 -12.46
C VAL A 28 -8.74 10.39 -12.61
N GLY A 29 -9.79 10.94 -13.19
CA GLY A 29 -9.93 12.40 -13.33
C GLY A 29 -8.88 13.05 -14.23
N GLY A 30 -8.30 12.34 -15.19
CA GLY A 30 -7.37 12.85 -16.19
C GLY A 30 -5.89 12.51 -15.94
N LYS A 31 -5.56 11.77 -14.86
CA LYS A 31 -4.20 11.30 -14.60
C LYS A 31 -4.17 9.87 -14.01
N PRO A 32 -3.05 9.14 -14.16
CA PRO A 32 -2.91 7.79 -13.62
C PRO A 32 -3.03 7.72 -12.10
N LEU A 33 -3.62 6.62 -11.58
CA LEU A 33 -3.67 6.33 -10.14
C LEU A 33 -2.32 6.49 -9.43
N LEU A 34 -1.25 6.02 -10.05
CA LEU A 34 0.10 6.06 -9.46
C LEU A 34 0.63 7.50 -9.32
N GLU A 35 0.18 8.42 -10.17
CA GLU A 35 0.59 9.83 -10.12
C GLU A 35 0.13 10.51 -8.83
N TYR A 36 -1.11 10.24 -8.38
CA TYR A 36 -1.62 10.74 -7.10
C TYR A 36 -0.74 10.36 -5.92
N LYS A 37 -0.14 9.15 -5.94
CA LYS A 37 0.75 8.70 -4.86
C LYS A 37 2.07 9.46 -4.85
N LEU A 38 2.65 9.65 -6.03
CA LEU A 38 3.90 10.39 -6.16
C LEU A 38 3.74 11.86 -5.75
N GLU A 39 2.60 12.46 -6.08
CA GLU A 39 2.25 13.84 -5.68
C GLU A 39 1.92 13.96 -4.19
N ALA A 40 1.35 12.91 -3.57
CA ALA A 40 1.06 12.89 -2.14
C ALA A 40 2.32 12.73 -1.27
N LEU A 41 3.47 12.36 -1.85
CA LEU A 41 4.70 12.19 -1.08
C LEU A 41 5.28 13.55 -0.68
N PRO A 42 5.54 13.80 0.62
CA PRO A 42 6.10 15.06 1.10
C PRO A 42 7.58 15.21 0.72
N GLU A 43 8.15 16.39 1.01
CA GLU A 43 9.54 16.74 0.61
C GLU A 43 10.59 15.84 1.29
N GLU A 44 10.29 15.30 2.46
CA GLU A 44 11.16 14.37 3.20
C GLU A 44 11.42 13.07 2.43
N VAL A 45 10.52 12.70 1.50
CA VAL A 45 10.72 11.58 0.57
C VAL A 45 11.41 12.09 -0.67
N ASP A 46 12.65 11.72 -0.87
CA ASP A 46 13.50 12.13 -2.00
C ASP A 46 13.70 11.05 -3.05
N GLU A 47 13.49 9.78 -2.68
CA GLU A 47 13.65 8.63 -3.55
C GLU A 47 12.43 7.70 -3.47
N VAL A 48 11.90 7.31 -4.63
CA VAL A 48 10.78 6.38 -4.76
C VAL A 48 11.22 5.13 -5.50
N ILE A 49 10.97 3.97 -4.90
CA ILE A 49 11.23 2.66 -5.48
C ILE A 49 9.89 2.08 -5.91
N ILE A 50 9.67 1.92 -7.20
CA ILE A 50 8.43 1.32 -7.73
C ILE A 50 8.71 -0.14 -8.05
N ILE A 51 8.04 -1.05 -7.33
CA ILE A 51 8.10 -2.48 -7.64
C ILE A 51 7.15 -2.73 -8.81
N VAL A 52 7.72 -3.08 -9.95
CA VAL A 52 7.00 -3.31 -11.21
C VAL A 52 6.97 -4.80 -11.55
N GLY A 53 6.00 -5.22 -12.36
CA GLY A 53 5.85 -6.58 -12.85
C GLY A 53 4.99 -6.57 -14.10
N TYR A 54 3.71 -6.97 -13.98
CA TYR A 54 2.79 -6.99 -15.12
C TYR A 54 2.70 -5.61 -15.79
N LEU A 55 3.04 -5.55 -17.08
CA LEU A 55 3.10 -4.34 -17.90
C LEU A 55 3.96 -3.20 -17.28
N GLY A 56 4.99 -3.56 -16.51
CA GLY A 56 5.85 -2.60 -15.79
C GLY A 56 6.55 -1.58 -16.70
N SER A 57 6.84 -1.94 -17.95
CA SER A 57 7.43 -1.02 -18.94
C SER A 57 6.55 0.21 -19.23
N THR A 58 5.23 0.10 -19.10
CA THR A 58 4.30 1.23 -19.22
C THR A 58 4.51 2.24 -18.11
N ILE A 59 4.69 1.76 -16.87
CA ILE A 59 4.98 2.60 -15.70
C ILE A 59 6.33 3.29 -15.87
N GLN A 60 7.38 2.51 -16.21
CA GLN A 60 8.74 3.03 -16.41
C GLN A 60 8.80 4.12 -17.49
N LYS A 61 8.09 3.90 -18.61
CA LYS A 61 8.03 4.85 -19.73
C LYS A 61 7.34 6.16 -19.33
N HIS A 62 6.30 6.09 -18.47
CA HIS A 62 5.53 7.27 -18.07
C HIS A 62 6.28 8.15 -17.07
N PHE A 63 6.83 7.55 -16.01
CA PHE A 63 7.46 8.30 -14.91
C PHE A 63 8.95 8.56 -15.10
N GLY A 64 9.66 7.78 -15.93
CA GLY A 64 11.10 7.94 -16.16
C GLY A 64 11.92 7.76 -14.89
N GLY A 65 13.07 8.43 -14.82
CA GLY A 65 13.99 8.37 -13.67
C GLY A 65 13.76 9.45 -12.60
N SER A 66 12.79 10.37 -12.83
CA SER A 66 12.47 11.47 -11.91
C SER A 66 11.04 11.92 -12.15
N PHE A 67 10.28 12.11 -11.08
CA PHE A 67 8.90 12.62 -11.14
C PHE A 67 8.59 13.43 -9.88
N ALA A 68 7.86 14.55 -10.03
CA ALA A 68 7.48 15.46 -8.93
C ALA A 68 8.66 15.84 -8.00
N GLY A 69 9.85 16.07 -8.58
CA GLY A 69 11.07 16.42 -7.83
C GLY A 69 11.76 15.27 -7.10
N LYS A 70 11.28 14.03 -7.26
CA LYS A 70 11.80 12.84 -6.59
C LYS A 70 12.53 11.95 -7.58
N ARG A 71 13.59 11.27 -7.12
CA ARG A 71 14.27 10.23 -7.88
C ARG A 71 13.39 8.99 -7.92
N VAL A 72 13.21 8.40 -9.11
CA VAL A 72 12.42 7.18 -9.30
C VAL A 72 13.33 6.03 -9.72
N LEU A 73 13.27 4.95 -8.95
CA LEU A 73 13.95 3.67 -9.24
C LEU A 73 12.89 2.60 -9.49
N TYR A 74 13.24 1.60 -10.29
CA TYR A 74 12.39 0.47 -10.59
C TYR A 74 13.06 -0.82 -10.19
N VAL A 75 12.29 -1.69 -9.54
CA VAL A 75 12.71 -3.06 -9.21
C VAL A 75 11.65 -4.00 -9.75
N GLU A 76 12.07 -5.01 -10.49
CA GLU A 76 11.17 -5.97 -11.10
C GLU A 76 10.85 -7.11 -10.12
N GLN A 77 9.58 -7.42 -9.96
CA GLN A 77 9.11 -8.64 -9.31
C GLN A 77 8.86 -9.68 -10.40
N GLU A 78 9.80 -10.57 -10.64
CA GLU A 78 9.71 -11.64 -11.63
C GLU A 78 8.63 -12.66 -11.24
N ASP A 79 8.70 -13.15 -10.00
CA ASP A 79 7.72 -14.07 -9.43
C ASP A 79 6.68 -13.32 -8.61
N LEU A 80 5.40 -13.36 -9.05
CA LEU A 80 4.28 -12.74 -8.35
C LEU A 80 3.91 -13.54 -7.09
N ASN A 81 4.82 -13.62 -6.15
CA ASN A 81 4.73 -14.40 -4.91
C ASN A 81 4.15 -13.59 -3.72
N GLY A 82 3.31 -12.60 -4.01
CA GLY A 82 2.59 -11.80 -3.01
C GLY A 82 3.24 -10.46 -2.68
N THR A 83 2.57 -9.69 -1.82
CA THR A 83 2.94 -8.30 -1.50
C THR A 83 4.22 -8.22 -0.65
N ALA A 84 4.44 -9.16 0.27
CA ALA A 84 5.71 -9.21 0.99
C ALA A 84 6.86 -9.63 0.06
N GLY A 85 6.62 -10.59 -0.85
CA GLY A 85 7.61 -10.98 -1.87
C GLY A 85 8.00 -9.81 -2.78
N ALA A 86 7.04 -8.95 -3.14
CA ALA A 86 7.29 -7.71 -3.88
C ALA A 86 8.24 -6.77 -3.11
N LEU A 87 7.93 -6.49 -1.84
CA LEU A 87 8.76 -5.64 -1.00
C LEU A 87 10.18 -6.17 -0.84
N TRP A 88 10.35 -7.49 -0.68
CA TRP A 88 11.66 -8.14 -0.52
C TRP A 88 12.60 -7.95 -1.71
N GLN A 89 12.08 -7.64 -2.91
CA GLN A 89 12.93 -7.31 -4.06
C GLN A 89 13.71 -6.00 -3.85
N ALA A 90 13.20 -5.11 -2.99
CA ALA A 90 13.86 -3.83 -2.69
C ALA A 90 14.77 -3.87 -1.44
N ARG A 91 14.85 -4.99 -0.71
CA ARG A 91 15.52 -5.07 0.60
C ARG A 91 16.95 -4.56 0.61
N ASP A 92 17.72 -4.84 -0.45
CA ASP A 92 19.15 -4.53 -0.51
C ASP A 92 19.44 -3.06 -0.85
N ILE A 93 18.42 -2.31 -1.26
CA ILE A 93 18.53 -0.88 -1.62
C ILE A 93 17.79 0.04 -0.63
N LEU A 94 16.96 -0.52 0.24
CA LEU A 94 16.27 0.22 1.29
C LEU A 94 17.21 0.52 2.47
N LYS A 95 17.04 1.72 3.05
CA LYS A 95 17.88 2.24 4.14
C LYS A 95 16.99 2.75 5.25
N ASP A 96 17.38 2.46 6.50
CA ASP A 96 16.72 2.97 7.70
C ASP A 96 15.19 2.78 7.68
N LYS A 97 14.45 3.89 7.83
CA LYS A 97 13.00 3.95 7.79
C LYS A 97 12.50 4.26 6.39
N PHE A 98 11.43 3.62 6.00
CA PHE A 98 10.82 3.78 4.69
C PHE A 98 9.30 3.67 4.74
N LEU A 99 8.65 4.35 3.80
CA LEU A 99 7.21 4.28 3.56
C LEU A 99 6.90 3.17 2.55
N ILE A 100 5.80 2.45 2.74
CA ILE A 100 5.24 1.51 1.75
C ILE A 100 3.84 1.96 1.39
N MET A 101 3.52 1.96 0.10
CA MET A 101 2.19 2.28 -0.42
C MET A 101 1.75 1.23 -1.46
N MET A 102 0.46 0.94 -1.50
CA MET A 102 -0.11 0.15 -2.60
C MET A 102 -0.22 1.00 -3.86
N GLY A 103 0.07 0.41 -5.02
CA GLY A 103 0.01 1.08 -6.32
C GLY A 103 -1.40 1.38 -6.82
N ASP A 104 -2.44 0.97 -6.12
CA ASP A 104 -3.81 0.91 -6.62
C ASP A 104 -4.87 1.63 -5.76
N ASP A 105 -4.47 2.28 -4.65
CA ASP A 105 -5.35 3.09 -3.80
C ASP A 105 -4.95 4.58 -3.85
N ILE A 106 -5.74 5.48 -3.29
CA ILE A 106 -5.42 6.92 -3.19
C ILE A 106 -5.26 7.30 -1.72
N TYR A 107 -4.16 8.01 -1.44
CA TYR A 107 -3.79 8.53 -0.12
C TYR A 107 -3.59 10.04 -0.22
N MET A 108 -3.88 10.76 0.85
CA MET A 108 -3.68 12.22 0.92
C MET A 108 -2.32 12.56 1.51
N GLN A 109 -1.78 13.71 1.15
CA GLN A 109 -0.46 14.15 1.61
C GLN A 109 -0.38 14.25 3.14
N GLU A 110 -1.43 14.74 3.78
CA GLU A 110 -1.50 14.84 5.24
C GLU A 110 -1.47 13.46 5.93
N ASP A 111 -2.06 12.44 5.31
CA ASP A 111 -2.01 11.06 5.83
C ASP A 111 -0.58 10.50 5.75
N VAL A 112 0.10 10.73 4.62
CA VAL A 112 1.50 10.36 4.45
C VAL A 112 2.37 11.06 5.48
N GLN A 113 2.19 12.38 5.66
CA GLN A 113 2.92 13.18 6.63
C GLN A 113 2.72 12.68 8.06
N ALA A 114 1.48 12.30 8.43
CA ALA A 114 1.17 11.74 9.73
C ALA A 114 1.86 10.39 9.97
N CYS A 115 1.91 9.53 8.94
CA CYS A 115 2.59 8.24 9.04
C CYS A 115 4.10 8.36 9.23
N ILE A 116 4.75 9.31 8.54
CA ILE A 116 6.21 9.48 8.62
C ILE A 116 6.67 10.40 9.75
N ALA A 117 5.76 10.88 10.60
CA ALA A 117 6.11 11.72 11.75
C ALA A 117 7.27 11.10 12.57
N PRO A 118 8.15 11.91 13.18
CA PRO A 118 9.29 11.40 13.95
C PRO A 118 8.87 10.41 15.05
N GLY A 119 9.65 9.35 15.24
CA GLY A 119 9.39 8.32 16.24
C GLY A 119 10.06 7.00 15.89
N GLU A 120 10.09 6.05 16.84
CA GLU A 120 10.71 4.74 16.68
C GLU A 120 9.72 3.63 16.32
N ASN A 121 8.41 3.90 16.45
CA ASN A 121 7.35 2.93 16.24
C ASN A 121 7.07 2.72 14.76
N TRP A 122 6.68 1.50 14.43
CA TRP A 122 6.11 1.20 13.12
C TRP A 122 4.68 1.73 13.06
N ARG A 123 4.22 2.11 11.86
CA ARG A 123 2.87 2.66 11.69
C ARG A 123 2.16 2.05 10.49
N LEU A 124 0.85 1.97 10.61
CA LEU A 124 -0.08 1.62 9.54
C LEU A 124 -1.16 2.69 9.48
N LEU A 125 -1.39 3.24 8.29
CA LEU A 125 -2.58 4.05 8.05
C LEU A 125 -3.82 3.16 8.08
N VAL A 126 -4.83 3.56 8.86
CA VAL A 126 -6.07 2.81 9.04
C VAL A 126 -7.28 3.72 8.91
N GLN A 127 -8.40 3.16 8.51
CA GLN A 127 -9.67 3.89 8.43
C GLN A 127 -10.79 3.15 9.14
N GLY A 128 -11.54 3.84 10.02
CA GLY A 128 -12.78 3.32 10.56
C GLY A 128 -13.87 3.33 9.49
N LEU A 129 -14.44 2.17 9.18
CA LEU A 129 -15.50 2.02 8.19
C LEU A 129 -16.78 1.46 8.83
N PRO A 130 -17.95 1.98 8.44
CA PRO A 130 -19.25 1.43 8.90
C PRO A 130 -19.49 0.01 8.36
N GLU A 131 -18.89 -0.32 7.23
CA GLU A 131 -18.90 -1.65 6.62
C GLU A 131 -17.50 -1.97 6.08
N LEU A 132 -16.87 -3.02 6.59
CA LEU A 132 -15.63 -3.54 6.01
C LEU A 132 -15.98 -4.36 4.77
N TYR A 133 -15.50 -3.91 3.63
CA TYR A 133 -15.67 -4.59 2.35
C TYR A 133 -14.33 -4.72 1.64
N ARG A 134 -13.83 -5.94 1.53
CA ARG A 134 -12.57 -6.26 0.83
C ARG A 134 -11.30 -5.57 1.37
N ALA A 135 -11.35 -5.01 2.56
CA ALA A 135 -10.19 -4.50 3.28
C ALA A 135 -9.79 -5.47 4.39
N GLY A 136 -8.50 -5.52 4.73
CA GLY A 136 -8.04 -6.24 5.90
C GLY A 136 -8.58 -5.59 7.17
N ARG A 137 -9.14 -6.37 8.09
CA ARG A 137 -9.58 -5.92 9.41
C ARG A 137 -8.37 -5.77 10.32
N VAL A 138 -8.23 -4.62 10.95
CA VAL A 138 -7.22 -4.36 11.98
C VAL A 138 -7.84 -4.60 13.36
N GLU A 139 -7.16 -5.38 14.19
CA GLU A 139 -7.47 -5.58 15.60
C GLU A 139 -6.40 -4.92 16.44
N LEU A 140 -6.84 -4.18 17.47
CA LEU A 140 -5.96 -3.48 18.41
C LEU A 140 -5.91 -4.24 19.74
N ASP A 141 -4.75 -4.17 20.40
CA ASP A 141 -4.59 -4.63 21.77
C ASP A 141 -5.23 -3.67 22.80
N ALA A 142 -5.07 -3.96 24.08
CA ALA A 142 -5.63 -3.16 25.16
C ALA A 142 -5.00 -1.76 25.28
N GLU A 143 -3.80 -1.59 24.77
CA GLU A 143 -3.03 -0.32 24.73
C GLU A 143 -3.33 0.49 23.46
N GLY A 144 -4.09 -0.07 22.50
CA GLY A 144 -4.46 0.58 21.25
C GLY A 144 -3.43 0.38 20.12
N HIS A 145 -2.48 -0.53 20.27
CA HIS A 145 -1.53 -0.89 19.22
C HIS A 145 -2.11 -2.00 18.32
N ILE A 146 -1.56 -2.12 17.12
CA ILE A 146 -1.98 -3.14 16.16
C ILE A 146 -1.45 -4.50 16.59
N ASP A 147 -2.38 -5.41 16.94
CA ASP A 147 -2.11 -6.80 17.30
C ASP A 147 -2.24 -7.74 16.11
N ARG A 148 -3.27 -7.51 15.26
CA ARG A 148 -3.54 -8.36 14.10
C ARG A 148 -4.07 -7.59 12.91
N ILE A 149 -3.82 -8.15 11.72
CA ILE A 149 -4.46 -7.75 10.46
C ILE A 149 -5.02 -9.01 9.81
N ILE A 150 -6.34 -9.11 9.74
CA ILE A 150 -7.06 -10.25 9.18
C ILE A 150 -7.52 -9.87 7.78
N GLU A 151 -6.95 -10.50 6.76
CA GLU A 151 -7.40 -10.28 5.38
C GLU A 151 -8.77 -10.90 5.15
N SER A 152 -9.62 -10.20 4.38
CA SER A 152 -10.94 -10.70 4.03
C SER A 152 -10.83 -11.91 3.11
N SER A 153 -11.48 -13.01 3.49
CA SER A 153 -11.67 -14.18 2.65
C SER A 153 -12.82 -13.95 1.66
N LYS A 154 -12.95 -14.83 0.65
CA LYS A 154 -14.13 -14.79 -0.25
C LYS A 154 -15.46 -15.00 0.49
N GLU A 155 -15.44 -15.72 1.61
CA GLU A 155 -16.61 -15.97 2.46
C GLU A 155 -17.00 -14.73 3.26
N ASP A 156 -16.03 -13.85 3.60
CA ASP A 156 -16.29 -12.59 4.31
C ASP A 156 -16.85 -11.50 3.41
N GLU A 157 -16.87 -11.68 2.08
CA GLU A 157 -17.45 -10.69 1.15
C GLU A 157 -18.94 -10.41 1.40
N THR A 158 -19.62 -11.26 2.17
CA THR A 158 -21.02 -11.09 2.60
C THR A 158 -21.17 -10.45 3.98
N ARG A 159 -20.11 -10.42 4.79
CA ARG A 159 -20.14 -9.79 6.12
C ARG A 159 -19.92 -8.29 5.99
N ARG A 160 -20.93 -7.55 6.40
CA ARG A 160 -20.94 -6.09 6.42
C ARG A 160 -20.92 -5.61 7.86
N GLU A 161 -19.77 -5.74 8.51
CA GLU A 161 -19.59 -5.29 9.88
C GLU A 161 -18.71 -4.04 9.92
N ALA A 162 -19.04 -3.13 10.84
CA ALA A 162 -18.16 -1.99 11.12
C ALA A 162 -16.81 -2.46 11.64
N GLY A 163 -15.75 -1.72 11.35
CA GLY A 163 -14.43 -2.05 11.86
C GLY A 163 -13.34 -1.11 11.35
N ILE A 164 -12.12 -1.40 11.75
CA ILE A 164 -10.93 -0.67 11.32
C ILE A 164 -10.33 -1.39 10.11
N ALA A 165 -10.25 -0.68 9.00
CA ALA A 165 -9.65 -1.17 7.74
C ALA A 165 -8.17 -0.86 7.69
N SER A 166 -7.35 -1.84 7.27
CA SER A 166 -5.98 -1.60 6.82
C SER A 166 -6.00 -0.94 5.45
N THR A 167 -5.35 0.20 5.30
CA THR A 167 -5.16 0.85 4.00
C THR A 167 -3.94 0.31 3.26
N ASN A 168 -3.15 -0.55 3.92
CA ASN A 168 -1.87 -1.07 3.41
C ASN A 168 -0.82 0.02 3.09
N MET A 169 -0.89 1.18 3.74
CA MET A 169 0.20 2.13 3.80
C MET A 169 0.94 1.99 5.13
N TYR A 170 2.21 1.62 5.07
CA TYR A 170 3.03 1.31 6.24
C TYR A 170 4.24 2.25 6.31
N PHE A 171 4.64 2.61 7.52
CA PHE A 171 5.92 3.23 7.81
C PHE A 171 6.72 2.29 8.72
N LEU A 172 7.78 1.72 8.18
CA LEU A 172 8.57 0.65 8.79
C LEU A 172 10.07 0.97 8.72
N ASP A 173 10.89 0.07 9.21
CA ASP A 173 12.35 0.12 9.05
C ASP A 173 12.94 -1.22 8.60
N THR A 174 14.22 -1.21 8.25
CA THR A 174 14.92 -2.34 7.67
C THR A 174 15.07 -3.55 8.60
N ARG A 175 14.77 -3.44 9.91
CA ARG A 175 14.71 -4.59 10.83
C ARG A 175 13.68 -5.62 10.37
N LEU A 176 12.62 -5.19 9.63
CA LEU A 176 11.65 -6.09 9.02
C LEU A 176 12.32 -7.22 8.23
N PHE A 177 13.39 -6.94 7.50
CA PHE A 177 14.05 -7.92 6.63
C PHE A 177 14.88 -8.97 7.38
N THR A 178 15.03 -8.85 8.70
CA THR A 178 15.62 -9.89 9.56
C THR A 178 14.62 -10.96 9.97
N CYS A 179 13.34 -10.73 9.71
CA CYS A 179 12.24 -11.65 10.05
C CYS A 179 11.84 -12.52 8.84
N PRO A 180 11.24 -13.70 9.08
CA PRO A 180 10.78 -14.55 8.00
C PRO A 180 9.57 -13.96 7.27
N LEU A 181 9.48 -14.24 5.98
CA LEU A 181 8.25 -14.03 5.19
C LEU A 181 7.14 -14.97 5.68
N ILE A 182 5.95 -14.44 5.85
CA ILE A 182 4.78 -15.20 6.29
C ILE A 182 3.81 -15.37 5.12
N PRO A 183 3.35 -16.60 4.85
CA PRO A 183 2.31 -16.85 3.85
C PRO A 183 1.04 -16.08 4.15
N LYS A 184 0.34 -15.65 3.10
CA LYS A 184 -0.92 -14.90 3.18
C LYS A 184 -2.02 -15.66 3.95
N HIS A 185 -2.05 -16.98 3.78
CA HIS A 185 -2.87 -17.95 4.53
C HIS A 185 -2.18 -19.30 4.51
N GLU A 186 -2.64 -20.24 5.31
CA GLU A 186 -2.09 -21.61 5.34
C GLU A 186 -2.13 -22.25 3.95
N GLY A 187 -1.02 -22.79 3.50
CA GLY A 187 -0.85 -23.41 2.17
C GLY A 187 -0.71 -22.41 1.00
N SER A 188 -0.73 -21.11 1.24
CA SER A 188 -0.50 -20.10 0.20
C SER A 188 0.97 -20.06 -0.24
N LEU A 189 1.19 -19.95 -1.56
CA LEU A 189 2.49 -19.62 -2.13
C LEU A 189 2.76 -18.09 -2.13
N GLU A 190 1.72 -17.28 -1.94
CA GLU A 190 1.85 -15.84 -1.83
C GLU A 190 2.24 -15.45 -0.40
N MET A 191 3.28 -14.62 -0.28
CA MET A 191 3.72 -14.03 0.99
C MET A 191 2.96 -12.73 1.25
N GLY A 192 2.24 -12.70 2.39
CA GLY A 192 1.40 -11.56 2.76
C GLY A 192 2.18 -10.48 3.50
N LEU A 193 2.11 -9.24 3.04
CA LEU A 193 2.74 -8.11 3.74
C LEU A 193 2.11 -7.86 5.12
N PRO A 194 0.78 -7.83 5.29
CA PRO A 194 0.16 -7.68 6.60
C PRO A 194 0.62 -8.74 7.60
N GLN A 195 0.62 -10.02 7.20
CA GLN A 195 1.02 -11.14 8.04
C GLN A 195 2.51 -11.05 8.44
N THR A 196 3.35 -10.68 7.47
CA THR A 196 4.79 -10.54 7.67
C THR A 196 5.12 -9.38 8.62
N VAL A 197 4.47 -8.22 8.45
CA VAL A 197 4.71 -7.04 9.29
C VAL A 197 4.25 -7.27 10.73
N VAL A 198 3.04 -7.83 10.94
CA VAL A 198 2.54 -8.14 12.28
C VAL A 198 3.45 -9.15 12.98
N ASN A 199 3.81 -10.24 12.31
CA ASN A 199 4.73 -11.24 12.88
C ASN A 199 6.09 -10.61 13.24
N ALA A 200 6.64 -9.77 12.38
CA ALA A 200 7.91 -9.10 12.62
C ALA A 200 7.83 -8.10 13.79
N ALA A 201 6.74 -7.34 13.92
CA ALA A 201 6.53 -6.43 15.04
C ALA A 201 6.56 -7.19 16.37
N HIS A 202 5.85 -8.33 16.46
CA HIS A 202 5.86 -9.20 17.65
C HIS A 202 7.26 -9.78 17.93
N MET A 203 7.93 -10.30 16.90
CA MET A 203 9.28 -10.91 17.06
C MET A 203 10.33 -9.92 17.52
N LEU A 204 10.26 -8.69 17.03
CA LEU A 204 11.22 -7.62 17.33
C LEU A 204 10.86 -6.80 18.56
N GLY A 205 9.66 -6.99 19.11
CA GLY A 205 9.12 -6.17 20.21
C GLY A 205 8.95 -4.70 19.81
N VAL A 206 8.62 -4.43 18.54
CA VAL A 206 8.39 -3.07 18.03
C VAL A 206 6.93 -2.71 18.21
N THR A 207 6.66 -1.56 18.81
CA THR A 207 5.30 -1.02 18.87
C THR A 207 4.79 -0.70 17.47
N PHE A 208 3.61 -1.22 17.13
CA PHE A 208 2.98 -1.02 15.84
C PHE A 208 1.70 -0.20 16.02
N GLU A 209 1.74 1.06 15.60
CA GLU A 209 0.72 2.08 15.87
C GLU A 209 -0.24 2.25 14.69
N PRO A 210 -1.56 2.39 14.94
CA PRO A 210 -2.49 2.86 13.93
C PRO A 210 -2.41 4.38 13.78
N VAL A 211 -2.39 4.87 12.53
CA VAL A 211 -2.62 6.27 12.18
C VAL A 211 -3.99 6.35 11.51
N PHE A 212 -4.93 7.08 12.10
CA PHE A 212 -6.30 7.14 11.60
C PHE A 212 -6.48 8.20 10.52
N THR A 213 -7.22 7.84 9.46
CA THR A 213 -7.69 8.74 8.40
C THR A 213 -9.18 8.55 8.14
N ASP A 214 -9.80 9.51 7.48
CA ASP A 214 -11.14 9.41 6.87
C ASP A 214 -11.12 9.71 5.36
N LYS A 215 -9.92 9.79 4.75
CA LYS A 215 -9.70 10.27 3.38
C LYS A 215 -9.14 9.22 2.43
N TRP A 216 -8.82 8.02 2.91
CA TRP A 216 -8.35 6.95 2.03
C TRP A 216 -9.44 6.51 1.06
N ILE A 217 -9.08 6.39 -0.23
CA ILE A 217 -9.99 5.93 -1.27
C ILE A 217 -9.48 4.59 -1.81
N GLN A 218 -10.23 3.53 -1.51
CA GLN A 218 -9.95 2.19 -2.00
C GLN A 218 -10.46 2.02 -3.43
N ILE A 219 -9.59 1.52 -4.33
CA ILE A 219 -9.95 1.22 -5.72
C ILE A 219 -9.93 -0.28 -5.94
N THR A 220 -11.09 -0.91 -6.00
CA THR A 220 -11.23 -2.37 -6.20
C THR A 220 -12.05 -2.75 -7.43
N ALA A 221 -12.90 -1.85 -7.92
CA ALA A 221 -13.79 -2.06 -9.05
C ALA A 221 -13.84 -0.83 -9.96
N PRO A 222 -14.27 -0.96 -11.23
CA PRO A 222 -14.34 0.18 -12.17
C PRO A 222 -15.15 1.39 -11.66
N LYS A 223 -16.23 1.15 -10.93
CA LYS A 223 -17.05 2.22 -10.31
C LYS A 223 -16.26 3.09 -9.32
N ASP A 224 -15.24 2.52 -8.68
CA ASP A 224 -14.45 3.24 -7.67
C ASP A 224 -13.55 4.31 -8.32
N LEU A 225 -13.17 4.13 -9.60
CA LEU A 225 -12.43 5.14 -10.37
C LEU A 225 -13.28 6.40 -10.58
N VAL A 226 -14.55 6.22 -10.93
CA VAL A 226 -15.49 7.34 -11.12
C VAL A 226 -15.74 8.06 -9.79
N TYR A 227 -15.99 7.30 -8.74
CA TYR A 227 -16.19 7.82 -7.39
C TYR A 227 -14.97 8.61 -6.89
N ALA A 228 -13.77 8.05 -7.09
CA ALA A 228 -12.52 8.73 -6.73
C ALA A 228 -12.35 10.06 -7.48
N ALA A 229 -12.60 10.08 -8.80
CA ALA A 229 -12.52 11.29 -9.60
C ALA A 229 -13.49 12.40 -9.11
N GLU A 230 -14.71 12.01 -8.70
CA GLU A 230 -15.68 12.96 -8.13
C GLU A 230 -15.24 13.54 -6.78
N ILE A 231 -14.66 12.70 -5.89
CA ILE A 231 -14.16 13.15 -4.59
C ILE A 231 -12.98 14.10 -4.78
N LEU A 232 -11.98 13.70 -5.56
CA LEU A 232 -10.78 14.51 -5.81
C LEU A 232 -11.14 15.88 -6.38
N LYS A 233 -12.07 15.94 -7.34
CA LYS A 233 -12.57 17.21 -7.90
C LYS A 233 -13.26 18.13 -6.87
N LYS A 234 -13.85 17.55 -5.81
CA LYS A 234 -14.46 18.34 -4.72
C LYS A 234 -13.42 18.87 -3.74
N MET A 235 -12.30 18.16 -3.59
CA MET A 235 -11.21 18.54 -2.69
C MET A 235 -10.32 19.66 -3.28
N GLU A 236 -10.31 19.84 -4.62
CA GLU A 236 -9.59 20.91 -5.31
C GLU A 236 -10.30 22.28 -5.26
N LYS A 237 -11.53 22.34 -4.73
CA LYS A 237 -12.36 23.58 -4.62
C LYS A 237 -12.35 24.16 -3.22
#